data_f72ccaba9a1991efd03759396d11749c
#
_entry.id   f72ccaba9a1991efd03759396d11749c
#
_cell.length_a   1.000
_cell.length_b   1.000
_cell.length_c   1.000
_cell.angle_alpha   90.00
_cell.angle_beta   90.00
_cell.angle_gamma   90.00
#
_symmetry.space_group_name_H-M   'P 1'
#
loop_
_entity.id
_entity.type
_entity.pdbx_description
1 polymer ?
#
loop_
_entity_poly.entity_id
_entity_poly.type
_entity_poly.pdbx_seq_one_letter_code
_entity_poly.pdbx_strand_id
1 'polypeptide(L)'
;MKVLIFGLGFIATQVADFLSSYHEVTVTYRNLNQVKKVYYDILSSKGVKLVKLDVLSDIDKAREEIKNSDVIVNFIGEISGDEKTLKIANVEVPKTIATLIKDLGVKPLFIHTSGSTYGIIGDVKIEKQLGEGLNPQTPFERTKFEGEQVVYSIAKGNFPLVILRPTLVYGKYAAHIQFVMMYRMAKWGIIPKTGITFMPISATSIGKMINKIIEEKPELLYFYATECEPIKLERFFELYAKALGKKAVEIPIPKSLVKSALPRDIKGLVKYEGTKFDCSIAKQLVDPKFDENEVMQNALFLKELDEKKILIPT
;
A
#
# COMPACT_ATOMS: atom_id res chain seq x y z
N MET A 1 -7.44 -18.63 -10.28
CA MET A 1 -6.07 -18.37 -10.79
C MET A 1 -5.09 -18.48 -9.65
N LYS A 2 -3.81 -18.69 -9.94
CA LYS A 2 -2.73 -18.71 -8.95
C LYS A 2 -2.13 -17.30 -8.84
N VAL A 3 -2.25 -16.68 -7.69
CA VAL A 3 -1.80 -15.32 -7.42
C VAL A 3 -0.62 -15.36 -6.45
N LEU A 4 0.54 -14.88 -6.89
CA LEU A 4 1.73 -14.73 -6.08
C LEU A 4 1.87 -13.28 -5.62
N ILE A 5 1.92 -13.06 -4.31
CA ILE A 5 2.10 -11.74 -3.71
C ILE A 5 3.48 -11.67 -3.05
N PHE A 6 4.32 -10.78 -3.54
CA PHE A 6 5.61 -10.47 -2.93
C PHE A 6 5.44 -9.46 -1.80
N GLY A 7 5.85 -9.86 -0.58
CA GLY A 7 5.83 -9.04 0.63
C GLY A 7 4.68 -9.36 1.58
N LEU A 8 4.97 -9.37 2.88
CA LEU A 8 4.01 -9.56 3.96
C LEU A 8 3.97 -8.28 4.82
N GLY A 9 3.16 -7.33 4.41
CA GLY A 9 2.79 -6.12 5.11
C GLY A 9 1.28 -6.03 5.28
N PHE A 10 0.74 -4.96 5.88
CA PHE A 10 -0.70 -4.86 6.12
C PHE A 10 -1.52 -4.84 4.82
N ILE A 11 -1.04 -4.14 3.78
CA ILE A 11 -1.73 -4.08 2.47
C ILE A 11 -1.77 -5.47 1.86
N ALA A 12 -0.62 -6.14 1.77
CA ALA A 12 -0.53 -7.50 1.25
C ALA A 12 -1.41 -8.48 2.02
N THR A 13 -1.45 -8.38 3.35
CA THR A 13 -2.28 -9.22 4.22
C THR A 13 -3.75 -9.04 3.91
N GLN A 14 -4.24 -7.81 3.81
CA GLN A 14 -5.64 -7.53 3.58
C GLN A 14 -6.07 -7.86 2.15
N VAL A 15 -5.22 -7.58 1.17
CA VAL A 15 -5.44 -7.97 -0.23
C VAL A 15 -5.45 -9.49 -0.38
N ALA A 16 -4.51 -10.20 0.25
CA ALA A 16 -4.44 -11.65 0.22
C ALA A 16 -5.66 -12.30 0.91
N ASP A 17 -6.10 -11.76 2.06
CA ASP A 17 -7.33 -12.19 2.75
C ASP A 17 -8.54 -12.06 1.82
N PHE A 18 -8.70 -10.93 1.13
CA PHE A 18 -9.78 -10.73 0.17
C PHE A 18 -9.67 -11.69 -1.05
N LEU A 19 -8.49 -11.75 -1.69
CA LEU A 19 -8.29 -12.54 -2.91
C LEU A 19 -8.38 -14.05 -2.67
N SER A 20 -8.08 -14.54 -1.45
CA SER A 20 -8.16 -15.97 -1.11
C SER A 20 -9.56 -16.54 -1.21
N SER A 21 -10.60 -15.70 -1.21
CA SER A 21 -11.98 -16.13 -1.45
C SER A 21 -12.27 -16.44 -2.94
N TYR A 22 -11.38 -16.05 -3.86
CA TYR A 22 -11.58 -16.18 -5.31
C TYR A 22 -10.45 -16.89 -6.03
N HIS A 23 -9.26 -16.95 -5.44
CA HIS A 23 -8.03 -17.40 -6.06
C HIS A 23 -7.19 -18.26 -5.10
N GLU A 24 -6.31 -19.06 -5.67
CA GLU A 24 -5.21 -19.71 -4.92
C GLU A 24 -4.11 -18.67 -4.69
N VAL A 25 -3.92 -18.27 -3.42
CA VAL A 25 -3.01 -17.16 -3.07
C VAL A 25 -1.77 -17.69 -2.37
N THR A 26 -0.60 -17.27 -2.85
CA THR A 26 0.70 -17.45 -2.19
C THR A 26 1.24 -16.08 -1.80
N VAL A 27 1.70 -15.91 -0.56
CA VAL A 27 2.34 -14.69 -0.07
C VAL A 27 3.76 -14.98 0.39
N THR A 28 4.72 -14.18 -0.07
CA THR A 28 6.12 -14.33 0.33
C THR A 28 6.47 -13.42 1.51
N TYR A 29 7.39 -13.88 2.36
CA TYR A 29 7.95 -13.09 3.44
C TYR A 29 9.43 -13.37 3.62
N ARG A 30 10.19 -12.35 4.05
CA ARG A 30 11.62 -12.49 4.36
C ARG A 30 11.84 -12.83 5.84
N ASN A 31 11.33 -11.98 6.71
CA ASN A 31 11.45 -12.11 8.15
C ASN A 31 10.11 -11.84 8.83
N LEU A 32 9.89 -12.45 10.01
CA LEU A 32 8.70 -12.24 10.83
C LEU A 32 9.10 -11.52 12.12
N ASN A 33 8.70 -10.25 12.26
CA ASN A 33 8.61 -9.60 13.56
C ASN A 33 7.29 -9.96 14.23
N GLN A 34 7.04 -9.47 15.44
CA GLN A 34 5.82 -9.81 16.20
C GLN A 34 4.53 -9.47 15.43
N VAL A 35 4.45 -8.31 14.79
CA VAL A 35 3.27 -7.91 14.00
C VAL A 35 3.14 -8.75 12.73
N LYS A 36 4.24 -8.98 12.01
CA LYS A 36 4.22 -9.85 10.82
C LYS A 36 3.86 -11.30 11.15
N LYS A 37 4.18 -11.77 12.37
CA LYS A 37 3.71 -13.08 12.84
C LYS A 37 2.18 -13.11 12.94
N VAL A 38 1.54 -12.04 13.41
CA VAL A 38 0.06 -11.93 13.41
C VAL A 38 -0.49 -11.98 11.99
N TYR A 39 0.12 -11.26 11.04
CA TYR A 39 -0.28 -11.32 9.63
C TYR A 39 -0.14 -12.73 9.04
N TYR A 40 0.96 -13.40 9.37
CA TYR A 40 1.19 -14.79 8.99
C TYR A 40 0.08 -15.71 9.52
N ASP A 41 -0.25 -15.62 10.79
CA ASP A 41 -1.26 -16.46 11.43
C ASP A 41 -2.67 -16.20 10.86
N ILE A 42 -3.01 -14.93 10.59
CA ILE A 42 -4.27 -14.56 9.90
C ILE A 42 -4.36 -15.23 8.52
N LEU A 43 -3.34 -15.09 7.69
CA LEU A 43 -3.36 -15.63 6.34
C LEU A 43 -3.31 -17.16 6.32
N SER A 44 -2.53 -17.76 7.21
CA SER A 44 -2.47 -19.21 7.38
C SER A 44 -3.84 -19.80 7.74
N SER A 45 -4.60 -19.13 8.63
CA SER A 45 -5.95 -19.56 8.99
C SER A 45 -6.97 -19.48 7.85
N LYS A 46 -6.65 -18.72 6.79
CA LYS A 46 -7.45 -18.56 5.57
C LYS A 46 -7.02 -19.50 4.43
N GLY A 47 -6.07 -20.38 4.68
CA GLY A 47 -5.56 -21.32 3.66
C GLY A 47 -4.61 -20.67 2.64
N VAL A 48 -4.13 -19.46 2.89
CA VAL A 48 -3.11 -18.81 2.05
C VAL A 48 -1.77 -19.51 2.24
N LYS A 49 -1.10 -19.88 1.13
CA LYS A 49 0.25 -20.44 1.16
C LYS A 49 1.25 -19.33 1.52
N LEU A 50 2.07 -19.58 2.53
CA LEU A 50 3.09 -18.63 3.01
C LEU A 50 4.49 -19.18 2.75
N VAL A 51 5.29 -18.45 1.99
CA VAL A 51 6.62 -18.89 1.53
C VAL A 51 7.69 -17.95 2.04
N LYS A 52 8.64 -18.47 2.83
CA LYS A 52 9.83 -17.71 3.20
C LYS A 52 10.74 -17.57 1.98
N LEU A 53 10.93 -16.33 1.53
CA LEU A 53 11.68 -16.02 0.31
C LEU A 53 12.17 -14.58 0.35
N ASP A 54 13.47 -14.38 0.13
CA ASP A 54 14.05 -13.09 -0.23
C ASP A 54 14.36 -13.10 -1.73
N VAL A 55 13.63 -12.29 -2.50
CA VAL A 55 13.72 -12.29 -3.96
C VAL A 55 15.11 -11.89 -4.49
N LEU A 56 15.95 -11.24 -3.69
CA LEU A 56 17.29 -10.84 -4.08
C LEU A 56 18.34 -11.94 -3.85
N SER A 57 18.11 -12.86 -2.93
CA SER A 57 19.05 -13.94 -2.58
C SER A 57 18.55 -15.34 -2.98
N ASP A 58 17.25 -15.59 -2.87
CA ASP A 58 16.65 -16.91 -3.12
C ASP A 58 16.13 -17.01 -4.57
N ILE A 59 17.00 -16.69 -5.56
CA ILE A 59 16.64 -16.54 -6.98
C ILE A 59 15.95 -17.79 -7.56
N ASP A 60 16.47 -18.99 -7.28
CA ASP A 60 15.90 -20.22 -7.84
C ASP A 60 14.50 -20.49 -7.28
N LYS A 61 14.29 -20.24 -6.00
CA LYS A 61 12.98 -20.34 -5.37
C LYS A 61 12.01 -19.29 -5.91
N ALA A 62 12.49 -18.08 -6.15
CA ALA A 62 11.70 -17.02 -6.77
C ALA A 62 11.29 -17.41 -8.20
N ARG A 63 12.18 -18.00 -8.99
CA ARG A 63 11.90 -18.53 -10.33
C ARG A 63 10.79 -19.59 -10.32
N GLU A 64 10.86 -20.51 -9.36
CA GLU A 64 9.85 -21.57 -9.21
C GLU A 64 8.47 -21.01 -8.90
N GLU A 65 8.35 -20.12 -7.92
CA GLU A 65 7.07 -19.50 -7.54
C GLU A 65 6.51 -18.62 -8.69
N ILE A 66 7.36 -17.84 -9.38
CA ILE A 66 6.98 -17.04 -10.55
C ILE A 66 6.45 -17.93 -11.69
N LYS A 67 7.18 -19.01 -12.03
CA LYS A 67 6.81 -19.93 -13.11
C LYS A 67 5.43 -20.56 -12.91
N ASN A 68 5.05 -20.79 -11.65
CA ASN A 68 3.80 -21.44 -11.27
C ASN A 68 2.63 -20.47 -11.05
N SER A 69 2.78 -19.19 -11.39
CA SER A 69 1.80 -18.14 -11.10
C SER A 69 1.20 -17.55 -12.36
N ASP A 70 -0.13 -17.30 -12.33
CA ASP A 70 -0.86 -16.60 -13.40
C ASP A 70 -0.80 -15.09 -13.22
N VAL A 71 -0.73 -14.64 -11.96
CA VAL A 71 -0.70 -13.23 -11.55
C VAL A 71 0.37 -13.04 -10.49
N ILE A 72 1.15 -11.98 -10.64
CA ILE A 72 2.19 -11.60 -9.68
C ILE A 72 1.88 -10.19 -9.19
N VAL A 73 1.85 -10.00 -7.88
CA VAL A 73 1.62 -8.69 -7.25
C VAL A 73 2.84 -8.33 -6.39
N ASN A 74 3.44 -7.19 -6.60
CA ASN A 74 4.53 -6.70 -5.77
C ASN A 74 4.05 -5.61 -4.81
N PHE A 75 4.02 -5.93 -3.51
CA PHE A 75 3.79 -4.98 -2.42
C PHE A 75 5.07 -4.66 -1.62
N ILE A 76 6.23 -5.20 -2.04
CA ILE A 76 7.49 -4.84 -1.38
C ILE A 76 7.83 -3.39 -1.75
N GLY A 77 8.12 -2.59 -0.73
CA GLY A 77 8.56 -1.22 -0.85
C GLY A 77 8.79 -0.61 0.52
N GLU A 78 9.60 0.43 0.58
CA GLU A 78 9.91 1.17 1.80
C GLU A 78 9.57 2.66 1.60
N ILE A 79 9.05 3.29 2.67
CA ILE A 79 8.72 4.71 2.71
C ILE A 79 9.85 5.50 3.36
N SER A 80 10.56 4.88 4.29
CA SER A 80 11.57 5.49 5.16
C SER A 80 12.85 4.68 5.16
N GLY A 81 13.94 5.32 5.57
CA GLY A 81 15.25 4.74 5.64
C GLY A 81 16.30 5.56 4.89
N ASP A 82 17.52 5.07 4.83
CA ASP A 82 18.57 5.67 4.00
C ASP A 82 18.30 5.41 2.49
N GLU A 83 18.97 6.15 1.64
CA GLU A 83 18.78 6.06 0.19
C GLU A 83 19.09 4.66 -0.36
N LYS A 84 20.04 3.95 0.24
CA LYS A 84 20.38 2.58 -0.12
C LYS A 84 19.24 1.62 0.18
N THR A 85 18.64 1.72 1.36
CA THR A 85 17.48 0.91 1.77
C THR A 85 16.29 1.16 0.85
N LEU A 86 16.00 2.44 0.57
CA LEU A 86 14.92 2.82 -0.35
C LEU A 86 15.18 2.27 -1.77
N LYS A 87 16.42 2.37 -2.27
CA LYS A 87 16.78 1.88 -3.60
C LYS A 87 16.66 0.37 -3.71
N ILE A 88 17.11 -0.36 -2.70
CA ILE A 88 16.97 -1.83 -2.67
C ILE A 88 15.49 -2.22 -2.74
N ALA A 89 14.65 -1.67 -1.87
CA ALA A 89 13.25 -2.07 -1.77
C ALA A 89 12.39 -1.57 -2.96
N ASN A 90 12.63 -0.33 -3.41
CA ASN A 90 11.76 0.33 -4.39
C ASN A 90 12.23 0.18 -5.84
N VAL A 91 13.51 -0.17 -6.07
CA VAL A 91 14.08 -0.31 -7.42
C VAL A 91 14.58 -1.74 -7.66
N GLU A 92 15.54 -2.23 -6.85
CA GLU A 92 16.19 -3.51 -7.15
C GLU A 92 15.24 -4.71 -7.00
N VAL A 93 14.39 -4.72 -5.98
CA VAL A 93 13.39 -5.78 -5.79
C VAL A 93 12.42 -5.87 -6.97
N PRO A 94 11.68 -4.82 -7.35
CA PRO A 94 10.75 -4.93 -8.49
C PRO A 94 11.47 -5.16 -9.83
N LYS A 95 12.67 -4.63 -10.03
CA LYS A 95 13.53 -4.91 -11.18
C LYS A 95 13.87 -6.40 -11.26
N THR A 96 14.27 -7.01 -10.14
CA THR A 96 14.61 -8.44 -10.09
C THR A 96 13.38 -9.29 -10.44
N ILE A 97 12.21 -9.00 -9.86
CA ILE A 97 10.96 -9.71 -10.19
C ILE A 97 10.68 -9.62 -11.69
N ALA A 98 10.69 -8.41 -12.26
CA ALA A 98 10.42 -8.19 -13.67
C ALA A 98 11.45 -8.90 -14.59
N THR A 99 12.74 -8.89 -14.21
CA THR A 99 13.80 -9.57 -14.93
C THR A 99 13.59 -11.09 -14.91
N LEU A 100 13.25 -11.67 -13.76
CA LEU A 100 12.97 -13.10 -13.63
C LEU A 100 11.77 -13.53 -14.49
N ILE A 101 10.69 -12.74 -14.53
CA ILE A 101 9.53 -12.99 -15.40
C ILE A 101 9.98 -13.05 -16.86
N LYS A 102 10.73 -12.03 -17.31
CA LYS A 102 11.25 -11.95 -18.69
C LYS A 102 12.16 -13.13 -19.03
N ASP A 103 13.12 -13.45 -18.15
CA ASP A 103 14.13 -14.50 -18.38
C ASP A 103 13.50 -15.91 -18.44
N LEU A 104 12.40 -16.12 -17.71
CA LEU A 104 11.62 -17.36 -17.76
C LEU A 104 10.76 -17.48 -19.04
N GLY A 105 10.58 -16.41 -19.80
CA GLY A 105 9.70 -16.38 -20.97
C GLY A 105 8.22 -16.60 -20.66
N VAL A 106 7.82 -16.48 -19.38
CA VAL A 106 6.43 -16.58 -18.96
C VAL A 106 5.73 -15.22 -19.06
N LYS A 107 4.39 -15.22 -19.16
CA LYS A 107 3.61 -13.98 -19.32
C LYS A 107 2.52 -13.86 -18.26
N PRO A 108 2.85 -13.91 -16.95
CA PRO A 108 1.87 -13.61 -15.92
C PRO A 108 1.46 -12.14 -16.00
N LEU A 109 0.27 -11.81 -15.51
CA LEU A 109 -0.08 -10.42 -15.27
C LEU A 109 0.76 -9.90 -14.10
N PHE A 110 1.65 -8.92 -14.33
CA PHE A 110 2.44 -8.33 -13.25
C PHE A 110 1.82 -7.02 -12.76
N ILE A 111 1.45 -6.97 -11.50
CA ILE A 111 0.90 -5.78 -10.82
C ILE A 111 1.97 -5.24 -9.88
N HIS A 112 2.53 -4.08 -10.23
CA HIS A 112 3.55 -3.41 -9.43
C HIS A 112 2.95 -2.23 -8.66
N THR A 113 3.13 -2.22 -7.32
CA THR A 113 2.69 -1.11 -6.47
C THR A 113 3.78 -0.05 -6.38
N SER A 114 3.50 1.09 -7.00
CA SER A 114 4.38 2.26 -7.02
C SER A 114 3.97 3.30 -5.98
N GLY A 115 4.29 4.58 -6.18
CA GLY A 115 3.86 5.70 -5.36
C GLY A 115 2.84 6.58 -6.10
N SER A 116 2.19 7.49 -5.38
CA SER A 116 1.27 8.48 -5.96
C SER A 116 1.83 9.90 -5.95
N THR A 117 2.81 10.17 -5.09
CA THR A 117 3.35 11.51 -4.86
C THR A 117 4.61 11.74 -5.70
N TYR A 118 4.45 12.38 -6.86
CA TYR A 118 5.55 12.63 -7.80
C TYR A 118 5.71 14.11 -8.15
N GLY A 119 5.68 14.97 -7.13
CA GLY A 119 6.01 16.40 -7.25
C GLY A 119 4.87 17.29 -7.74
N ILE A 120 3.73 16.75 -8.16
CA ILE A 120 2.55 17.52 -8.59
C ILE A 120 1.60 17.71 -7.42
N ILE A 121 1.14 18.95 -7.21
CA ILE A 121 0.21 19.35 -6.15
C ILE A 121 -1.05 19.95 -6.78
N GLY A 122 -2.19 19.83 -6.13
CA GLY A 122 -3.48 20.31 -6.64
C GLY A 122 -4.24 19.23 -7.39
N ASP A 123 -4.64 19.47 -8.62
CA ASP A 123 -5.36 18.49 -9.44
C ASP A 123 -4.38 17.66 -10.27
N VAL A 124 -4.13 16.43 -9.82
CA VAL A 124 -3.22 15.48 -10.47
C VAL A 124 -4.01 14.60 -11.43
N LYS A 125 -3.71 14.72 -12.71
CA LYS A 125 -4.29 13.87 -13.77
C LYS A 125 -3.34 12.73 -14.11
N ILE A 126 -3.90 11.63 -14.61
CA ILE A 126 -3.08 10.58 -15.17
C ILE A 126 -2.40 11.08 -16.44
N GLU A 127 -1.13 10.86 -16.57
CA GLU A 127 -0.34 11.29 -17.72
C GLU A 127 -0.66 10.44 -18.98
N LYS A 128 -0.46 11.01 -20.17
CA LYS A 128 -0.68 10.31 -21.44
C LYS A 128 0.41 9.27 -21.73
N GLN A 129 1.63 9.57 -21.36
CA GLN A 129 2.76 8.64 -21.44
C GLN A 129 3.31 8.44 -20.03
N LEU A 130 3.61 7.21 -19.68
CA LEU A 130 4.05 6.85 -18.34
C LEU A 130 5.24 7.71 -17.90
N GLY A 131 5.06 8.45 -16.81
CA GLY A 131 6.07 9.32 -16.21
C GLY A 131 6.16 10.72 -16.81
N GLU A 132 5.39 11.06 -17.85
CA GLU A 132 5.41 12.38 -18.48
C GLU A 132 4.96 13.47 -17.48
N GLY A 133 5.78 14.52 -17.33
CA GLY A 133 5.48 15.65 -16.46
C GLY A 133 5.62 15.40 -14.95
N LEU A 134 5.95 14.19 -14.54
CA LEU A 134 6.19 13.87 -13.13
C LEU A 134 7.59 14.36 -12.71
N ASN A 135 7.68 14.89 -11.49
CA ASN A 135 8.93 15.47 -10.95
C ASN A 135 9.14 15.08 -9.48
N PRO A 136 9.55 13.83 -9.20
CA PRO A 136 9.76 13.34 -7.84
C PRO A 136 10.82 14.15 -7.09
N GLN A 137 10.52 14.59 -5.86
CA GLN A 137 11.33 15.53 -5.09
C GLN A 137 12.11 14.86 -3.95
N THR A 138 11.51 13.89 -3.28
CA THR A 138 12.11 13.21 -2.13
C THR A 138 12.83 11.92 -2.53
N PRO A 139 13.76 11.38 -1.72
CA PRO A 139 14.37 10.08 -2.00
C PRO A 139 13.34 8.95 -2.18
N PHE A 140 12.28 8.95 -1.38
CA PHE A 140 11.17 8.01 -1.52
C PHE A 140 10.48 8.14 -2.89
N GLU A 141 10.09 9.37 -3.27
CA GLU A 141 9.42 9.62 -4.56
C GLU A 141 10.33 9.22 -5.73
N ARG A 142 11.62 9.59 -5.68
CA ARG A 142 12.59 9.24 -6.73
C ARG A 142 12.77 7.74 -6.89
N THR A 143 12.95 7.01 -5.78
CA THR A 143 13.16 5.56 -5.86
C THR A 143 11.91 4.81 -6.29
N LYS A 144 10.71 5.23 -5.87
CA LYS A 144 9.44 4.66 -6.36
C LYS A 144 9.26 4.91 -7.86
N PHE A 145 9.54 6.12 -8.31
CA PHE A 145 9.46 6.48 -9.72
C PHE A 145 10.50 5.73 -10.58
N GLU A 146 11.77 5.66 -10.13
CA GLU A 146 12.82 4.88 -10.79
C GLU A 146 12.42 3.40 -10.94
N GLY A 147 11.89 2.79 -9.86
CA GLY A 147 11.42 1.41 -9.88
C GLY A 147 10.29 1.19 -10.89
N GLU A 148 9.33 2.11 -10.94
CA GLU A 148 8.24 2.09 -11.92
C GLU A 148 8.76 2.14 -13.36
N GLN A 149 9.69 3.06 -13.68
CA GLN A 149 10.28 3.19 -15.01
C GLN A 149 11.09 1.95 -15.42
N VAL A 150 11.87 1.39 -14.49
CA VAL A 150 12.65 0.17 -14.74
C VAL A 150 11.73 -1.02 -15.02
N VAL A 151 10.70 -1.21 -14.21
CA VAL A 151 9.72 -2.30 -14.41
C VAL A 151 9.02 -2.15 -15.76
N TYR A 152 8.57 -0.95 -16.10
CA TYR A 152 7.93 -0.69 -17.39
C TYR A 152 8.86 -1.00 -18.57
N SER A 153 10.13 -0.57 -18.51
CA SER A 153 11.10 -0.83 -19.57
C SER A 153 11.35 -2.33 -19.81
N ILE A 154 11.33 -3.13 -18.73
CA ILE A 154 11.51 -4.58 -18.81
C ILE A 154 10.23 -5.27 -19.30
N ALA A 155 9.06 -4.84 -18.85
CA ALA A 155 7.79 -5.46 -19.18
C ALA A 155 7.35 -5.19 -20.63
N LYS A 156 7.66 -4.01 -21.16
CA LYS A 156 7.24 -3.58 -22.51
C LYS A 156 7.60 -4.62 -23.58
N GLY A 157 6.56 -5.18 -24.22
CA GLY A 157 6.70 -6.21 -25.24
C GLY A 157 7.05 -7.63 -24.72
N ASN A 158 7.16 -7.82 -23.40
CA ASN A 158 7.49 -9.10 -22.80
C ASN A 158 6.30 -9.73 -22.06
N PHE A 159 5.62 -8.97 -21.20
CA PHE A 159 4.48 -9.47 -20.40
C PHE A 159 3.53 -8.31 -20.00
N PRO A 160 2.26 -8.62 -19.67
CA PRO A 160 1.29 -7.63 -19.22
C PRO A 160 1.70 -6.95 -17.91
N LEU A 161 1.53 -5.63 -17.82
CA LEU A 161 1.93 -4.84 -16.66
C LEU A 161 0.81 -3.92 -16.19
N VAL A 162 0.57 -3.92 -14.89
CA VAL A 162 -0.24 -2.89 -14.21
C VAL A 162 0.62 -2.16 -13.19
N ILE A 163 0.64 -0.83 -13.27
CA ILE A 163 1.27 0.04 -12.27
C ILE A 163 0.17 0.67 -11.44
N LEU A 164 0.06 0.23 -10.20
CA LEU A 164 -0.89 0.71 -9.23
C LEU A 164 -0.21 1.75 -8.34
N ARG A 165 -0.72 2.98 -8.37
CA ARG A 165 -0.22 4.12 -7.58
C ARG A 165 -1.19 4.44 -6.45
N PRO A 166 -1.11 3.77 -5.30
CA PRO A 166 -2.03 4.01 -4.21
C PRO A 166 -1.75 5.36 -3.56
N THR A 167 -2.82 6.06 -3.19
CA THR A 167 -2.74 7.23 -2.32
C THR A 167 -2.52 6.81 -0.87
N LEU A 168 -3.01 7.54 0.14
CA LEU A 168 -2.88 7.11 1.53
C LEU A 168 -3.68 5.83 1.77
N VAL A 169 -2.99 4.69 1.88
CA VAL A 169 -3.67 3.41 2.14
C VAL A 169 -4.01 3.27 3.61
N TYR A 170 -5.28 3.00 3.89
CA TYR A 170 -5.73 2.56 5.21
C TYR A 170 -6.29 1.14 5.13
N GLY A 171 -6.43 0.49 6.28
CA GLY A 171 -6.94 -0.87 6.29
C GLY A 171 -7.03 -1.45 7.68
N LYS A 172 -7.84 -2.52 7.82
CA LYS A 172 -8.07 -3.23 9.08
C LYS A 172 -6.78 -3.61 9.80
N TYR A 173 -5.78 -4.05 9.04
CA TYR A 173 -4.51 -4.57 9.59
C TYR A 173 -3.38 -3.54 9.62
N ALA A 174 -3.68 -2.26 9.39
CA ALA A 174 -2.65 -1.21 9.34
C ALA A 174 -2.01 -1.00 10.72
N ALA A 175 -0.67 -1.17 10.80
CA ALA A 175 0.11 -0.96 12.00
C ALA A 175 1.32 -0.02 11.77
N HIS A 176 1.28 0.81 10.71
CA HIS A 176 2.28 1.85 10.51
C HIS A 176 2.21 2.93 11.58
N ILE A 177 3.30 3.66 11.78
CA ILE A 177 3.46 4.64 12.87
C ILE A 177 2.30 5.65 12.93
N GLN A 178 1.80 6.14 11.79
CA GLN A 178 0.70 7.10 11.75
C GLN A 178 -0.58 6.54 12.38
N PHE A 179 -0.93 5.29 12.09
CA PHE A 179 -2.12 4.62 12.64
C PHE A 179 -1.96 4.32 14.13
N VAL A 180 -0.76 3.91 14.54
CA VAL A 180 -0.43 3.71 15.96
C VAL A 180 -0.54 5.03 16.74
N MET A 181 -0.10 6.14 16.16
CA MET A 181 -0.25 7.47 16.78
C MET A 181 -1.72 7.86 16.89
N MET A 182 -2.51 7.67 15.82
CA MET A 182 -3.96 7.93 15.84
C MET A 182 -4.65 7.10 16.93
N TYR A 183 -4.34 5.81 17.02
CA TYR A 183 -4.87 4.92 18.06
C TYR A 183 -4.54 5.42 19.46
N ARG A 184 -3.28 5.78 19.74
CA ARG A 184 -2.85 6.26 21.05
C ARG A 184 -3.58 7.53 21.46
N MET A 185 -3.72 8.50 20.55
CA MET A 185 -4.45 9.76 20.83
C MET A 185 -5.94 9.46 21.05
N ALA A 186 -6.57 8.68 20.21
CA ALA A 186 -7.97 8.30 20.36
C ALA A 186 -8.23 7.51 21.66
N LYS A 187 -7.30 6.63 22.08
CA LYS A 187 -7.34 5.92 23.36
C LYS A 187 -7.37 6.89 24.56
N TRP A 188 -6.73 8.05 24.45
CA TRP A 188 -6.77 9.11 25.46
C TRP A 188 -7.96 10.09 25.29
N GLY A 189 -8.80 9.87 24.29
CA GLY A 189 -9.94 10.73 24.00
C GLY A 189 -9.54 12.08 23.38
N ILE A 190 -8.44 12.12 22.63
CA ILE A 190 -7.96 13.35 21.98
C ILE A 190 -8.17 13.24 20.47
N ILE A 191 -8.87 14.22 19.89
CA ILE A 191 -9.02 14.39 18.45
C ILE A 191 -8.32 15.69 18.04
N PRO A 192 -7.19 15.63 17.33
CA PRO A 192 -6.52 16.82 16.80
C PRO A 192 -7.33 17.39 15.63
N LYS A 193 -7.82 18.62 15.79
CA LYS A 193 -8.54 19.33 14.72
C LYS A 193 -7.55 20.16 13.91
N THR A 194 -7.13 19.62 12.78
CA THR A 194 -6.06 20.18 11.94
C THR A 194 -6.58 20.80 10.65
N GLY A 195 -7.76 20.38 10.18
CA GLY A 195 -8.31 20.72 8.87
C GLY A 195 -7.52 20.14 7.69
N ILE A 196 -6.62 19.16 7.93
CA ILE A 196 -5.87 18.46 6.89
C ILE A 196 -6.82 17.52 6.14
N THR A 197 -6.79 17.57 4.81
CA THR A 197 -7.56 16.66 3.95
C THR A 197 -6.63 15.90 3.02
N PHE A 198 -7.01 14.69 2.68
CA PHE A 198 -6.30 13.85 1.71
C PHE A 198 -7.29 12.89 1.05
N MET A 199 -6.91 12.35 -0.11
CA MET A 199 -7.65 11.30 -0.78
C MET A 199 -7.07 9.95 -0.35
N PRO A 200 -7.82 9.13 0.40
CA PRO A 200 -7.35 7.83 0.86
C PRO A 200 -7.72 6.73 -0.13
N ILE A 201 -7.29 5.50 0.17
CA ILE A 201 -7.79 4.28 -0.43
C ILE A 201 -7.78 3.14 0.59
N SER A 202 -8.85 2.37 0.68
CA SER A 202 -8.87 1.19 1.53
C SER A 202 -8.08 0.03 0.93
N ALA A 203 -7.40 -0.75 1.77
CA ALA A 203 -6.71 -1.95 1.32
C ALA A 203 -7.69 -3.01 0.75
N THR A 204 -8.92 -3.04 1.24
CA THR A 204 -9.99 -3.88 0.66
C THR A 204 -10.35 -3.41 -0.75
N SER A 205 -10.46 -2.10 -0.99
CA SER A 205 -10.72 -1.57 -2.34
C SER A 205 -9.57 -1.88 -3.31
N ILE A 206 -8.32 -1.85 -2.84
CA ILE A 206 -7.16 -2.32 -3.63
C ILE A 206 -7.33 -3.80 -4.00
N GLY A 207 -7.73 -4.64 -3.07
CA GLY A 207 -8.02 -6.06 -3.34
C GLY A 207 -9.11 -6.25 -4.39
N LYS A 208 -10.20 -5.49 -4.28
CA LYS A 208 -11.29 -5.50 -5.28
C LYS A 208 -10.83 -5.02 -6.66
N MET A 209 -10.02 -3.96 -6.74
CA MET A 209 -9.43 -3.49 -7.99
C MET A 209 -8.55 -4.56 -8.62
N ILE A 210 -7.67 -5.18 -7.83
CA ILE A 210 -6.78 -6.25 -8.31
C ILE A 210 -7.62 -7.42 -8.84
N ASN A 211 -8.68 -7.83 -8.14
CA ASN A 211 -9.56 -8.89 -8.62
C ASN A 211 -10.19 -8.53 -9.99
N LYS A 212 -10.67 -7.29 -10.12
CA LYS A 212 -11.24 -6.81 -11.39
C LYS A 212 -10.21 -6.76 -12.52
N ILE A 213 -9.00 -6.30 -12.23
CA ILE A 213 -7.87 -6.27 -13.17
C ILE A 213 -7.48 -7.70 -13.61
N ILE A 214 -7.53 -8.68 -12.70
CA ILE A 214 -7.30 -10.10 -13.02
C ILE A 214 -8.34 -10.63 -14.01
N GLU A 215 -9.59 -10.18 -13.92
CA GLU A 215 -10.65 -10.55 -14.88
C GLU A 215 -10.45 -9.89 -16.25
N GLU A 216 -10.08 -8.61 -16.27
CA GLU A 216 -9.94 -7.81 -17.50
C GLU A 216 -8.62 -8.06 -18.25
N LYS A 217 -7.55 -8.43 -17.55
CA LYS A 217 -6.22 -8.74 -18.09
C LYS A 217 -5.68 -7.67 -19.07
N PRO A 218 -5.55 -6.41 -18.66
CA PRO A 218 -5.01 -5.37 -19.51
C PRO A 218 -3.54 -5.67 -19.86
N GLU A 219 -3.12 -5.33 -21.08
CA GLU A 219 -1.72 -5.44 -21.49
C GLU A 219 -0.84 -4.40 -20.80
N LEU A 220 -1.33 -3.17 -20.70
CA LEU A 220 -0.71 -2.08 -19.94
C LEU A 220 -1.79 -1.22 -19.29
N LEU A 221 -1.68 -1.01 -17.99
CA LEU A 221 -2.51 -0.10 -17.23
C LEU A 221 -1.67 0.60 -16.17
N TYR A 222 -1.84 1.92 -16.01
CA TYR A 222 -1.28 2.65 -14.88
C TYR A 222 -2.29 3.69 -14.39
N PHE A 223 -2.47 3.79 -13.07
CA PHE A 223 -3.49 4.65 -12.50
C PHE A 223 -3.26 4.92 -11.01
N TYR A 224 -3.94 5.97 -10.53
CA TYR A 224 -4.02 6.25 -9.10
C TYR A 224 -5.13 5.40 -8.46
N ALA A 225 -4.74 4.50 -7.57
CA ALA A 225 -5.69 3.79 -6.72
C ALA A 225 -6.08 4.72 -5.56
N THR A 226 -7.24 5.34 -5.69
CA THR A 226 -7.72 6.38 -4.77
C THR A 226 -9.25 6.39 -4.72
N GLU A 227 -9.79 6.77 -3.59
CA GLU A 227 -11.18 7.18 -3.44
C GLU A 227 -11.35 8.58 -4.05
N CYS A 228 -12.55 8.87 -4.61
CA CYS A 228 -12.75 10.13 -5.33
C CYS A 228 -13.02 11.33 -4.42
N GLU A 229 -13.30 11.09 -3.14
CA GLU A 229 -13.64 12.13 -2.20
C GLU A 229 -12.54 12.34 -1.16
N PRO A 230 -12.13 13.60 -0.92
CA PRO A 230 -11.16 13.90 0.12
C PRO A 230 -11.79 13.72 1.51
N ILE A 231 -11.04 13.14 2.42
CA ILE A 231 -11.44 12.91 3.82
C ILE A 231 -10.58 13.78 4.74
N LYS A 232 -11.19 14.34 5.77
CA LYS A 232 -10.47 15.05 6.83
C LYS A 232 -9.74 14.06 7.73
N LEU A 233 -8.51 14.38 8.11
CA LEU A 233 -7.71 13.58 9.02
C LEU A 233 -8.44 13.32 10.35
N GLU A 234 -9.17 14.32 10.85
CA GLU A 234 -9.98 14.22 12.07
C GLU A 234 -10.96 13.06 12.05
N ARG A 235 -11.50 12.72 10.86
CA ARG A 235 -12.47 11.64 10.73
C ARG A 235 -11.90 10.29 11.16
N PHE A 236 -10.63 10.03 10.93
CA PHE A 236 -9.98 8.80 11.41
C PHE A 236 -9.92 8.75 12.94
N PHE A 237 -9.58 9.86 13.59
CA PHE A 237 -9.54 9.94 15.06
C PHE A 237 -10.92 9.78 15.68
N GLU A 238 -11.95 10.40 15.09
CA GLU A 238 -13.35 10.25 15.53
C GLU A 238 -13.78 8.79 15.49
N LEU A 239 -13.52 8.11 14.36
CA LEU A 239 -13.87 6.71 14.18
C LEU A 239 -13.09 5.79 15.13
N TYR A 240 -11.83 6.09 15.38
CA TYR A 240 -11.02 5.36 16.35
C TYR A 240 -11.58 5.54 17.77
N ALA A 241 -11.86 6.77 18.19
CA ALA A 241 -12.46 7.05 19.50
C ALA A 241 -13.80 6.35 19.66
N LYS A 242 -14.65 6.39 18.62
CA LYS A 242 -15.94 5.68 18.57
C LYS A 242 -15.76 4.16 18.75
N ALA A 243 -14.85 3.55 17.99
CA ALA A 243 -14.58 2.11 18.07
C ALA A 243 -14.04 1.67 19.44
N LEU A 244 -13.26 2.56 20.09
CA LEU A 244 -12.71 2.32 21.42
C LEU A 244 -13.68 2.65 22.57
N GLY A 245 -14.90 3.13 22.28
CA GLY A 245 -15.88 3.55 23.27
C GLY A 245 -15.43 4.76 24.10
N LYS A 246 -14.62 5.66 23.54
CA LYS A 246 -14.06 6.83 24.21
C LYS A 246 -14.89 8.07 23.92
N LYS A 247 -15.21 8.83 24.97
CA LYS A 247 -15.62 10.23 24.83
C LYS A 247 -14.38 11.02 24.43
N ALA A 248 -14.43 11.72 23.31
CA ALA A 248 -13.29 12.44 22.79
C ALA A 248 -13.54 13.93 22.73
N VAL A 249 -12.46 14.70 22.93
CA VAL A 249 -12.45 16.16 22.87
C VAL A 249 -11.64 16.58 21.65
N GLU A 250 -12.20 17.46 20.84
CA GLU A 250 -11.49 18.09 19.73
C GLU A 250 -10.56 19.19 20.25
N ILE A 251 -9.28 19.09 19.89
CA ILE A 251 -8.27 20.09 20.24
C ILE A 251 -7.79 20.74 18.94
N PRO A 252 -8.04 22.06 18.75
CA PRO A 252 -7.51 22.77 17.60
C PRO A 252 -5.97 22.74 17.59
N ILE A 253 -5.38 22.20 16.53
CA ILE A 253 -3.93 22.16 16.35
C ILE A 253 -3.58 22.85 15.02
N PRO A 254 -2.78 23.92 15.05
CA PRO A 254 -2.31 24.56 13.83
C PRO A 254 -1.56 23.59 12.93
N LYS A 255 -1.81 23.64 11.62
CA LYS A 255 -1.14 22.77 10.63
C LYS A 255 0.39 22.82 10.70
N SER A 256 0.94 24.00 11.05
CA SER A 256 2.39 24.17 11.22
C SER A 256 2.97 23.31 12.34
N LEU A 257 2.23 23.17 13.45
CA LEU A 257 2.65 22.31 14.56
C LEU A 257 2.57 20.82 14.19
N VAL A 258 1.53 20.40 13.46
CA VAL A 258 1.45 19.02 12.94
C VAL A 258 2.65 18.73 12.07
N LYS A 259 2.96 19.62 11.11
CA LYS A 259 4.13 19.47 10.22
C LYS A 259 5.45 19.37 11.00
N SER A 260 5.61 20.08 12.12
CA SER A 260 6.85 20.03 12.92
C SER A 260 6.99 18.72 13.71
N ALA A 261 5.89 18.16 14.20
CA ALA A 261 5.86 16.95 15.03
C ALA A 261 6.00 15.63 14.24
N LEU A 262 5.78 15.66 12.93
CA LEU A 262 5.86 14.45 12.11
C LEU A 262 7.32 14.00 11.88
N PRO A 263 7.56 12.67 11.78
CA PRO A 263 8.84 12.13 11.34
C PRO A 263 9.28 12.72 9.99
N ARG A 264 10.60 12.85 9.77
CA ARG A 264 11.16 13.49 8.55
C ARG A 264 10.61 12.87 7.27
N ASP A 265 10.46 11.56 7.24
CA ASP A 265 10.01 10.80 6.08
C ASP A 265 8.55 11.10 5.72
N ILE A 266 7.70 11.37 6.73
CA ILE A 266 6.29 11.71 6.54
C ILE A 266 6.11 13.20 6.24
N LYS A 267 7.01 14.07 6.72
CA LYS A 267 6.94 15.54 6.44
C LYS A 267 6.86 15.84 4.95
N GLY A 268 7.61 15.09 4.14
CA GLY A 268 7.60 15.23 2.69
C GLY A 268 6.22 14.97 2.05
N LEU A 269 5.41 14.12 2.67
CA LEU A 269 4.09 13.76 2.17
C LEU A 269 3.01 14.78 2.54
N VAL A 270 3.21 15.57 3.60
CA VAL A 270 2.23 16.60 4.05
C VAL A 270 2.08 17.74 3.04
N LYS A 271 3.07 17.96 2.17
CA LYS A 271 2.94 18.93 1.07
C LYS A 271 1.82 18.61 0.08
N TYR A 272 1.43 17.32 0.00
CA TYR A 272 0.34 16.84 -0.85
C TYR A 272 -1.04 16.95 -0.19
N GLU A 273 -1.13 17.61 0.97
CA GLU A 273 -2.40 17.92 1.60
C GLU A 273 -3.32 18.64 0.61
N GLY A 274 -4.58 18.21 0.56
CA GLY A 274 -5.58 18.76 -0.35
C GLY A 274 -5.40 18.42 -1.84
N THR A 275 -4.36 17.68 -2.19
CA THR A 275 -4.16 17.21 -3.56
C THR A 275 -5.26 16.22 -3.96
N LYS A 276 -5.84 16.44 -5.13
CA LYS A 276 -6.84 15.57 -5.75
C LYS A 276 -6.17 14.75 -6.84
N PHE A 277 -6.25 13.44 -6.71
CA PHE A 277 -5.73 12.50 -7.70
C PHE A 277 -6.83 12.04 -8.66
N ASP A 278 -6.47 11.81 -9.91
CA ASP A 278 -7.38 11.26 -10.91
C ASP A 278 -7.92 9.89 -10.46
N CYS A 279 -9.21 9.83 -10.18
CA CYS A 279 -9.86 8.61 -9.73
C CYS A 279 -10.70 7.92 -10.82
N SER A 280 -10.60 8.38 -12.08
CA SER A 280 -11.45 7.90 -13.16
C SER A 280 -11.38 6.39 -13.37
N ILE A 281 -10.17 5.83 -13.41
CA ILE A 281 -9.95 4.39 -13.59
C ILE A 281 -10.36 3.62 -12.33
N ALA A 282 -10.02 4.11 -11.15
CA ALA A 282 -10.46 3.49 -9.89
C ALA A 282 -11.99 3.41 -9.80
N LYS A 283 -12.68 4.48 -10.23
CA LYS A 283 -14.13 4.54 -10.28
C LYS A 283 -14.72 3.56 -11.29
N GLN A 284 -14.10 3.40 -12.46
CA GLN A 284 -14.53 2.41 -13.45
C GLN A 284 -14.37 0.98 -12.96
N LEU A 285 -13.27 0.69 -12.26
CA LEU A 285 -12.98 -0.65 -11.74
C LEU A 285 -13.94 -1.06 -10.63
N VAL A 286 -14.10 -0.24 -9.58
CA VAL A 286 -14.84 -0.64 -8.36
C VAL A 286 -15.57 0.50 -7.64
N ASP A 287 -15.49 1.75 -8.13
CA ASP A 287 -16.04 2.95 -7.51
C ASP A 287 -15.80 3.00 -5.99
N PRO A 288 -14.53 3.07 -5.55
CA PRO A 288 -14.18 2.93 -4.13
C PRO A 288 -14.73 4.09 -3.31
N LYS A 289 -15.27 3.75 -2.13
CA LYS A 289 -15.81 4.71 -1.16
C LYS A 289 -15.10 4.55 0.18
N PHE A 290 -15.02 5.64 0.93
CA PHE A 290 -14.45 5.64 2.26
C PHE A 290 -15.21 4.66 3.18
N ASP A 291 -14.49 3.67 3.70
CA ASP A 291 -15.06 2.62 4.54
C ASP A 291 -14.78 2.91 6.03
N GLU A 292 -15.75 3.56 6.68
CA GLU A 292 -15.69 3.87 8.11
C GLU A 292 -15.55 2.62 8.99
N ASN A 293 -16.18 1.51 8.57
CA ASN A 293 -16.12 0.26 9.32
C ASN A 293 -14.70 -0.32 9.30
N GLU A 294 -14.01 -0.25 8.14
CA GLU A 294 -12.62 -0.70 8.02
C GLU A 294 -11.69 0.12 8.93
N VAL A 295 -11.91 1.44 9.03
CA VAL A 295 -11.18 2.32 9.97
C VAL A 295 -11.46 1.92 11.42
N MET A 296 -12.71 1.66 11.79
CA MET A 296 -13.06 1.21 13.14
C MET A 296 -12.47 -0.16 13.47
N GLN A 297 -12.47 -1.09 12.53
CA GLN A 297 -11.82 -2.40 12.69
C GLN A 297 -10.30 -2.26 12.89
N ASN A 298 -9.66 -1.28 12.25
CA ASN A 298 -8.25 -1.00 12.49
C ASN A 298 -7.98 -0.55 13.93
N ALA A 299 -8.81 0.33 14.49
CA ALA A 299 -8.69 0.73 15.89
C ALA A 299 -8.77 -0.47 16.85
N LEU A 300 -9.68 -1.41 16.58
CA LEU A 300 -9.83 -2.64 17.38
C LEU A 300 -8.64 -3.59 17.19
N PHE A 301 -8.12 -3.72 15.99
CA PHE A 301 -6.91 -4.50 15.71
C PHE A 301 -5.70 -3.94 16.46
N LEU A 302 -5.50 -2.61 16.42
CA LEU A 302 -4.41 -1.97 17.17
C LEU A 302 -4.59 -2.12 18.68
N LYS A 303 -5.83 -2.08 19.18
CA LYS A 303 -6.13 -2.38 20.60
C LYS A 303 -5.72 -3.80 20.97
N GLU A 304 -6.03 -4.79 20.14
CA GLU A 304 -5.62 -6.17 20.37
C GLU A 304 -4.10 -6.33 20.42
N LEU A 305 -3.37 -5.68 19.50
CA LEU A 305 -1.90 -5.69 19.52
C LEU A 305 -1.33 -5.02 20.77
N ASP A 306 -1.96 -3.92 21.23
CA ASP A 306 -1.54 -3.20 22.44
C ASP A 306 -1.78 -4.03 23.70
N GLU A 307 -2.93 -4.69 23.82
CA GLU A 307 -3.26 -5.59 24.93
C GLU A 307 -2.29 -6.79 24.99
N LYS A 308 -1.89 -7.31 23.85
CA LYS A 308 -0.88 -8.36 23.72
C LYS A 308 0.57 -7.86 23.92
N LYS A 309 0.79 -6.57 24.11
CA LYS A 309 2.11 -5.91 24.23
C LYS A 309 3.03 -6.12 23.01
N ILE A 310 2.47 -6.27 21.83
CA ILE A 310 3.18 -6.46 20.57
C ILE A 310 2.95 -5.31 19.58
N LEU A 311 2.34 -4.21 20.01
CA LEU A 311 2.09 -3.03 19.19
C LEU A 311 3.40 -2.29 18.91
N ILE A 312 4.09 -2.70 17.85
CA ILE A 312 5.29 -2.07 17.33
C ILE A 312 4.95 -1.54 15.93
N PRO A 313 5.19 -0.26 15.62
CA PRO A 313 5.01 0.27 14.27
C PRO A 313 5.83 -0.52 13.24
N THR A 314 5.18 -0.85 12.12
CA THR A 314 5.79 -1.59 11.00
C THR A 314 6.11 -0.66 9.83
#